data_03431c1843e256a17ae0731eaf952c31
#
_entry.id   03431c1843e256a17ae0731eaf952c31
#
_cell.length_a   1.000
_cell.length_b   1.000
_cell.length_c   1.000
_cell.angle_alpha   90.00
_cell.angle_beta   90.00
_cell.angle_gamma   90.00
#
_symmetry.space_group_name_H-M   'P 1'
#
loop_
_entity.id
_entity.type
_entity.pdbx_description
1 polymer ?
#
loop_
_entity_poly.entity_id
_entity_poly.type
_entity_poly.pdbx_seq_one_letter_code
_entity_poly.pdbx_strand_id
1 'polypeptide(L)'
;MMKLVYPVVIQKQKDKDEPYRLVFVPDLDAFTEGDTIADCISMARDLIGLNCLSLDEDENKPFPAASNIEDIKCKDNEFVTLVDVNYDEYKKQHSTKAVRRN
;
A
#
# COMPACT_ATOMS: atom_id res chain seq x y z
N MET A 1 -8.98 -7.50 15.69
CA MET A 1 -7.97 -7.34 14.64
C MET A 1 -8.39 -6.27 13.67
N MET A 2 -7.48 -5.36 13.34
CA MET A 2 -7.78 -4.32 12.37
C MET A 2 -7.21 -4.70 11.01
N LYS A 3 -8.08 -4.86 10.04
CA LYS A 3 -7.67 -5.15 8.67
C LYS A 3 -7.96 -3.93 7.81
N LEU A 4 -6.93 -3.47 7.09
CA LEU A 4 -7.05 -2.38 6.14
C LEU A 4 -7.12 -2.95 4.73
N VAL A 5 -7.97 -2.36 3.89
CA VAL A 5 -8.09 -2.79 2.49
C VAL A 5 -8.18 -1.53 1.64
N TYR A 6 -7.26 -1.40 0.68
CA TYR A 6 -7.26 -0.24 -0.23
C TYR A 6 -7.16 -0.69 -1.67
N PRO A 7 -7.79 0.04 -2.60
CA PRO A 7 -7.56 -0.22 -4.01
C PRO A 7 -6.16 0.24 -4.42
N VAL A 8 -5.53 -0.54 -5.27
CA VAL A 8 -4.16 -0.33 -5.72
C VAL A 8 -4.11 -0.46 -7.23
N VAL A 9 -3.44 0.46 -7.89
CA VAL A 9 -3.28 0.47 -9.34
C VAL A 9 -1.89 -0.09 -9.66
N ILE A 10 -1.83 -1.10 -10.52
CA ILE A 10 -0.58 -1.78 -10.86
C ILE A 10 -0.44 -1.81 -12.39
N GLN A 11 0.76 -1.52 -12.88
CA GLN A 11 1.07 -1.67 -14.30
C GLN A 11 1.08 -3.14 -14.68
N LYS A 12 0.41 -3.46 -15.79
CA LYS A 12 0.37 -4.85 -16.31
C LYS A 12 1.72 -5.30 -16.81
N GLN A 13 2.49 -4.35 -17.37
CA GLN A 13 3.81 -4.63 -17.93
C GLN A 13 4.73 -3.47 -17.57
N LYS A 14 6.02 -3.74 -17.56
CA LYS A 14 7.03 -2.71 -17.35
C LYS A 14 7.04 -1.79 -18.56
N ASP A 15 7.33 -0.51 -18.34
CA ASP A 15 7.58 0.40 -19.44
C ASP A 15 8.88 -0.01 -20.14
N LYS A 16 8.99 0.40 -21.38
CA LYS A 16 10.09 -0.02 -22.26
C LYS A 16 11.46 0.16 -21.62
N ASP A 17 11.67 1.28 -20.94
CA ASP A 17 12.98 1.62 -20.41
C ASP A 17 13.08 1.45 -18.89
N GLU A 18 12.06 0.84 -18.26
CA GLU A 18 12.02 0.72 -16.81
C GLU A 18 12.16 -0.74 -16.40
N PRO A 19 12.97 -1.02 -15.37
CA PRO A 19 13.16 -2.39 -14.91
C PRO A 19 12.08 -2.88 -13.97
N TYR A 20 11.05 -2.07 -13.71
CA TYR A 20 10.03 -2.37 -12.72
C TYR A 20 8.65 -1.94 -13.20
N ARG A 21 7.62 -2.41 -12.51
CA ARG A 21 6.23 -1.99 -12.69
C ARG A 21 5.90 -0.95 -11.64
N LEU A 22 5.23 0.12 -12.03
CA LEU A 22 4.78 1.13 -11.07
C LEU A 22 3.53 0.67 -10.35
N VAL A 23 3.44 1.05 -9.09
CA VAL A 23 2.31 0.75 -8.21
C VAL A 23 1.88 2.05 -7.56
N PHE A 24 0.58 2.32 -7.58
CA PHE A 24 0.03 3.54 -7.01
C PHE A 24 -1.12 3.21 -6.07
N VAL A 25 -1.11 3.78 -4.87
CA VAL A 25 -2.19 3.64 -3.90
C VAL A 25 -2.90 4.99 -3.82
N PRO A 26 -4.03 5.15 -4.54
CA PRO A 26 -4.66 6.47 -4.66
C PRO A 26 -5.07 7.10 -3.33
N ASP A 27 -5.64 6.32 -2.42
CA ASP A 27 -6.13 6.86 -1.16
C ASP A 27 -5.03 7.36 -0.25
N LEU A 28 -3.80 6.94 -0.48
CA LEU A 28 -2.63 7.39 0.28
C LEU A 28 -1.77 8.35 -0.53
N ASP A 29 -2.09 8.55 -1.80
CA ASP A 29 -1.28 9.35 -2.73
C ASP A 29 0.18 8.92 -2.65
N ALA A 30 0.42 7.62 -2.74
CA ALA A 30 1.74 7.03 -2.54
C ALA A 30 2.05 6.03 -3.64
N PHE A 31 3.33 5.94 -3.98
CA PHE A 31 3.82 5.08 -5.06
C PHE A 31 4.86 4.10 -4.53
N THR A 32 4.92 2.96 -5.17
CA THR A 32 5.99 2.00 -4.99
C THR A 32 6.21 1.29 -6.32
N GLU A 33 6.98 0.23 -6.31
CA GLU A 33 7.32 -0.49 -7.53
C GLU A 33 7.62 -1.94 -7.21
N GLY A 34 7.55 -2.78 -8.23
CA GLY A 34 7.87 -4.19 -8.09
C GLY A 34 8.22 -4.80 -9.43
N ASP A 35 8.93 -5.92 -9.40
CA ASP A 35 9.32 -6.61 -10.63
C ASP A 35 8.18 -7.44 -11.20
N THR A 36 7.58 -8.29 -10.38
CA THR A 36 6.46 -9.13 -10.77
C THR A 36 5.17 -8.58 -10.17
N ILE A 37 4.02 -9.08 -10.61
CA ILE A 37 2.75 -8.69 -10.01
C ILE A 37 2.73 -9.06 -8.52
N ALA A 38 3.27 -10.23 -8.18
CA ALA A 38 3.35 -10.65 -6.77
C ALA A 38 4.19 -9.69 -5.96
N ASP A 39 5.32 -9.25 -6.50
CA ASP A 39 6.16 -8.25 -5.83
C ASP A 39 5.43 -6.93 -5.65
N CYS A 40 4.68 -6.51 -6.66
CA CYS A 40 3.90 -5.27 -6.60
C CYS A 40 2.88 -5.32 -5.48
N ILE A 41 2.21 -6.45 -5.31
CA ILE A 41 1.23 -6.63 -4.25
C ILE A 41 1.91 -6.57 -2.88
N SER A 42 3.05 -7.25 -2.73
CA SER A 42 3.82 -7.23 -1.49
C SER A 42 4.31 -5.83 -1.16
N MET A 43 4.80 -5.10 -2.17
CA MET A 43 5.28 -3.73 -1.97
C MET A 43 4.13 -2.79 -1.62
N ALA A 44 2.97 -2.98 -2.23
CA ALA A 44 1.79 -2.19 -1.90
C ALA A 44 1.36 -2.43 -0.46
N ARG A 45 1.39 -3.68 -0.02
CA ARG A 45 1.04 -4.03 1.36
C ARG A 45 1.97 -3.34 2.35
N ASP A 46 3.26 -3.36 2.06
CA ASP A 46 4.24 -2.71 2.92
C ASP A 46 4.05 -1.19 2.93
N LEU A 47 3.78 -0.61 1.75
CA LEU A 47 3.56 0.83 1.63
C LEU A 47 2.33 1.28 2.44
N ILE A 48 1.23 0.53 2.34
CA ILE A 48 0.02 0.82 3.09
C ILE A 48 0.30 0.73 4.59
N GLY A 49 0.96 -0.35 5.01
CA GLY A 49 1.28 -0.52 6.42
C GLY A 49 2.16 0.59 6.96
N LEU A 50 3.19 0.96 6.21
CA LEU A 50 4.12 1.99 6.64
C LEU A 50 3.46 3.37 6.73
N ASN A 51 2.63 3.72 5.75
CA ASN A 51 1.91 4.99 5.76
C ASN A 51 0.94 5.07 6.92
N CYS A 52 0.20 4.00 7.16
CA CYS A 52 -0.76 3.97 8.26
C CYS A 52 -0.06 3.98 9.62
N LEU A 53 1.08 3.29 9.72
CA LEU A 53 1.87 3.31 10.94
C LEU A 53 2.35 4.74 11.26
N SER A 54 2.80 5.46 10.25
CA SER A 54 3.23 6.85 10.43
C SER A 54 2.08 7.74 10.86
N LEU A 55 0.91 7.58 10.24
CA LEU A 55 -0.28 8.35 10.64
C LEU A 55 -0.66 8.05 12.09
N ASP A 56 -0.61 6.79 12.47
CA ASP A 56 -1.00 6.37 13.82
C ASP A 56 0.00 6.86 14.87
N GLU A 57 1.29 6.60 14.67
CA GLU A 57 2.29 6.81 15.71
C GLU A 57 2.95 8.18 15.68
N ASP A 58 3.15 8.74 14.50
CA ASP A 58 3.89 9.99 14.37
C ASP A 58 2.99 11.20 14.26
N GLU A 59 1.86 11.07 13.59
CA GLU A 59 0.97 12.19 13.31
C GLU A 59 -0.31 12.17 14.11
N ASN A 60 -0.65 11.04 14.69
CA ASN A 60 -1.89 10.84 15.44
C ASN A 60 -3.12 11.27 14.64
N LYS A 61 -3.17 10.83 13.37
CA LYS A 61 -4.24 11.15 12.44
C LYS A 61 -4.98 9.88 12.05
N PRO A 62 -6.26 9.99 11.68
CA PRO A 62 -7.01 8.82 11.21
C PRO A 62 -6.49 8.33 9.87
N PHE A 63 -6.72 7.05 9.59
CA PHE A 63 -6.38 6.47 8.30
C PHE A 63 -7.35 6.98 7.23
N PRO A 64 -6.87 7.19 5.99
CA PRO A 64 -7.78 7.58 4.92
C PRO A 64 -8.85 6.54 4.70
N ALA A 65 -10.06 7.00 4.39
CA ALA A 65 -11.14 6.09 4.02
C ALA A 65 -10.82 5.47 2.67
N ALA A 66 -11.10 4.16 2.53
CA ALA A 66 -10.84 3.45 1.29
C ALA A 66 -11.90 3.81 0.25
N SER A 67 -11.47 4.14 -0.96
CA SER A 67 -12.38 4.34 -2.08
C SER A 67 -12.92 2.99 -2.56
N ASN A 68 -14.06 3.03 -3.25
CA ASN A 68 -14.57 1.84 -3.92
C ASN A 68 -13.68 1.52 -5.11
N ILE A 69 -13.36 0.25 -5.28
CA ILE A 69 -12.48 -0.17 -6.38
C ILE A 69 -13.04 0.24 -7.74
N GLU A 70 -14.35 0.22 -7.89
CA GLU A 70 -15.00 0.56 -9.16
C GLU A 70 -14.92 2.04 -9.50
N ASP A 71 -14.59 2.89 -8.53
CA ASP A 71 -14.44 4.33 -8.76
C ASP A 71 -13.01 4.71 -9.12
N ILE A 72 -12.08 3.79 -9.06
CA ILE A 72 -10.68 4.06 -9.36
C ILE A 72 -10.47 3.94 -10.86
N LYS A 73 -9.97 5.01 -11.48
CA LYS A 73 -9.66 5.01 -12.90
C LYS A 73 -8.24 4.57 -13.14
N CYS A 74 -8.03 3.81 -14.19
CA CYS A 74 -6.69 3.39 -14.58
C CYS A 74 -6.56 3.42 -16.10
N LYS A 75 -5.32 3.41 -16.55
CA LYS A 75 -4.99 3.43 -17.97
C LYS A 75 -5.03 2.02 -18.55
N ASP A 76 -4.91 1.92 -19.89
CA ASP A 76 -4.99 0.63 -20.56
C ASP A 76 -3.93 -0.36 -20.09
N ASN A 77 -2.73 0.14 -19.73
CA ASN A 77 -1.63 -0.71 -19.26
C ASN A 77 -1.65 -0.90 -17.74
N GLU A 78 -2.80 -0.66 -17.13
CA GLU A 78 -2.95 -0.75 -15.68
C GLU A 78 -4.16 -1.58 -15.31
N PHE A 79 -4.18 -2.11 -14.11
CA PHE A 79 -5.36 -2.72 -13.53
C PHE A 79 -5.47 -2.33 -12.06
N VAL A 80 -6.67 -2.44 -11.52
CA VAL A 80 -6.92 -2.13 -10.12
C VAL A 80 -7.20 -3.42 -9.37
N THR A 81 -6.59 -3.57 -8.20
CA THR A 81 -6.87 -4.69 -7.31
C THR A 81 -6.99 -4.18 -5.89
N LEU A 82 -7.51 -5.01 -5.01
CA LEU A 82 -7.56 -4.69 -3.59
C LEU A 82 -6.39 -5.36 -2.89
N VAL A 83 -5.75 -4.61 -1.99
CA VAL A 83 -4.65 -5.14 -1.18
C VAL A 83 -5.03 -4.94 0.29
N ASP A 84 -4.92 -6.01 1.06
CA ASP A 84 -5.25 -5.97 2.47
C ASP A 84 -3.98 -5.99 3.32
N VAL A 85 -4.10 -5.41 4.52
CA VAL A 85 -3.04 -5.40 5.49
C VAL A 85 -3.65 -5.69 6.86
N ASN A 86 -3.08 -6.66 7.56
CA ASN A 86 -3.39 -6.84 8.96
C ASN A 86 -2.59 -5.80 9.73
N TYR A 87 -3.24 -4.70 10.10
CA TYR A 87 -2.53 -3.58 10.68
C TYR A 87 -1.95 -3.89 12.06
N ASP A 88 -2.67 -4.65 12.87
CA ASP A 88 -2.17 -5.00 14.21
C ASP A 88 -0.86 -5.77 14.10
N GLU A 89 -0.79 -6.71 13.15
CA GLU A 89 0.42 -7.49 12.93
C GLU A 89 1.56 -6.62 12.37
N TYR A 90 1.22 -5.74 11.42
CA TYR A 90 2.22 -4.84 10.85
C TYR A 90 2.81 -3.92 11.92
N LYS A 91 1.96 -3.34 12.75
CA LYS A 91 2.40 -2.47 13.84
C LYS A 91 3.30 -3.22 14.82
N LYS A 92 2.92 -4.45 15.14
CA LYS A 92 3.69 -5.28 16.07
C LYS A 92 5.11 -5.52 15.55
N GLN A 93 5.24 -5.72 14.24
CA GLN A 93 6.52 -6.04 13.62
C GLN A 93 7.38 -4.82 13.33
N HIS A 94 6.78 -3.65 13.11
CA HIS A 94 7.49 -2.49 12.59
C HIS A 94 7.50 -1.28 13.51
N SER A 95 6.73 -1.27 14.59
CA SER A 95 6.65 -0.10 15.46
C SER A 95 7.92 0.05 16.29
N THR A 96 8.57 1.20 16.19
CA THR A 96 9.73 1.50 17.03
C THR A 96 9.31 1.73 18.47
N LYS A 97 8.10 2.18 18.69
CA LYS A 97 7.60 2.40 20.05
C LYS A 97 7.46 1.07 20.79
N ALA A 98 6.97 0.05 20.10
CA ALA A 98 6.84 -1.29 20.68
C ALA A 98 8.22 -1.88 20.98
N VAL A 99 9.19 -1.66 20.11
CA VAL A 99 10.54 -2.19 20.26
C VAL A 99 11.27 -1.53 21.42
N ARG A 100 11.05 -0.24 21.64
CA ARG A 100 11.76 0.49 22.69
C ARG A 100 11.33 0.12 24.08
N ARG A 101 10.18 -0.46 24.21
CA ARG A 101 9.66 -0.83 25.52
C ARG A 101 10.46 -2.01 26.07
N ASN A 102 10.88 -1.90 27.25
CA ASN A 102 11.54 -3.01 27.93
C ASN A 102 11.37 -2.94 29.40
#